data_fead06099c182934a954493c902e19ef
#
_entry.id   fead06099c182934a954493c902e19ef
#
_cell.length_a   1.000
_cell.length_b   1.000
_cell.length_c   1.000
_cell.angle_alpha   90.00
_cell.angle_beta   90.00
_cell.angle_gamma   90.00
#
_symmetry.space_group_name_H-M   'P 1'
#
loop_
_entity.id
_entity.type
_entity.pdbx_description
1 polymer ?
#
loop_
_entity_poly.entity_id
_entity_poly.type
_entity_poly.pdbx_seq_one_letter_code
_entity_poly.pdbx_strand_id
1 'polypeptide(L)'
;SNSSYYLEDKTLEDIGLIMPSKRFRGNFGSNDYLKVDYNTGKFSAGVHVEGYLPGLYGYDFYEYQQRDSKLTAFITKYVQWEDQNWGVRLGDIYDQFGNGLIFRTYEDRALAFNNALAGARAYYNFNNLVNVKVLAGAPRLYDVRSKNLIWGADLSVSISDIIGWYDGMVSVEGSYVGRRQKGIADDFMLSLTGVDSDILNMVSGRANVEYKG
;
A
#
# COMPACT_ATOMS: atom_id res chain seq x y z
N SER A 1 2.57 16.07 11.51
CA SER A 1 2.77 17.12 10.52
C SER A 1 1.43 17.66 10.04
N ASN A 2 1.39 18.92 9.74
CA ASN A 2 0.23 19.63 9.20
C ASN A 2 0.69 20.41 7.97
N SER A 3 -0.12 20.46 6.93
CA SER A 3 0.02 21.39 5.83
C SER A 3 -1.33 22.05 5.55
N SER A 4 -1.33 23.37 5.61
CA SER A 4 -2.55 24.17 5.39
C SER A 4 -2.32 25.08 4.19
N TYR A 5 -3.40 25.36 3.46
CA TYR A 5 -3.36 26.24 2.30
C TYR A 5 -4.62 27.09 2.24
N TYR A 6 -4.47 28.24 1.62
CA TYR A 6 -5.56 29.16 1.32
C TYR A 6 -5.54 29.46 -0.18
N LEU A 7 -6.68 29.35 -0.82
CA LEU A 7 -6.85 29.66 -2.23
C LEU A 7 -7.84 30.80 -2.41
N GLU A 8 -7.45 31.79 -3.19
CA GLU A 8 -8.37 32.85 -3.62
C GLU A 8 -9.29 32.33 -4.71
N ASP A 9 -10.56 32.77 -4.72
CA ASP A 9 -11.56 32.35 -5.69
C ASP A 9 -11.10 32.58 -7.14
N LYS A 10 -10.42 33.69 -7.38
CA LYS A 10 -9.85 34.01 -8.70
C LYS A 10 -8.80 33.02 -9.18
N THR A 11 -8.00 32.48 -8.27
CA THR A 11 -6.98 31.48 -8.59
C THR A 11 -7.63 30.17 -9.07
N LEU A 12 -8.77 29.80 -8.51
CA LEU A 12 -9.51 28.58 -8.88
C LEU A 12 -10.12 28.69 -10.27
N GLU A 13 -10.57 29.90 -10.67
CA GLU A 13 -11.05 30.18 -12.04
C GLU A 13 -9.89 30.14 -13.04
N ASP A 14 -8.76 30.76 -12.72
CA ASP A 14 -7.59 30.87 -13.59
C ASP A 14 -6.94 29.53 -13.92
N ILE A 15 -6.95 28.57 -13.01
CA ILE A 15 -6.39 27.21 -13.24
C ILE A 15 -7.40 26.26 -13.91
N GLY A 16 -8.58 26.76 -14.31
CA GLY A 16 -9.60 25.98 -15.00
C GLY A 16 -10.24 24.87 -14.16
N LEU A 17 -10.01 24.87 -12.87
CA LEU A 17 -10.75 24.06 -11.91
C LEU A 17 -12.10 24.72 -11.70
N ILE A 18 -13.04 24.45 -12.60
CA ILE A 18 -14.46 24.86 -12.44
C ILE A 18 -15.01 24.05 -11.28
N MET A 19 -14.73 24.51 -10.08
CA MET A 19 -15.43 24.05 -8.89
C MET A 19 -16.85 24.58 -8.99
N PRO A 20 -17.89 23.77 -8.95
CA PRO A 20 -19.24 24.28 -8.77
C PRO A 20 -19.22 25.10 -7.48
N SER A 21 -19.35 26.42 -7.62
CA SER A 21 -19.23 27.44 -6.55
C SER A 21 -20.12 27.21 -5.32
N LYS A 22 -20.99 26.22 -5.36
CA LYS A 22 -21.91 25.86 -4.27
C LYS A 22 -21.36 24.82 -3.26
N ARG A 23 -20.22 24.18 -3.52
CA ARG A 23 -19.71 23.08 -2.69
C ARG A 23 -18.47 23.44 -1.84
N PHE A 24 -17.71 24.45 -2.24
CA PHE A 24 -16.60 24.97 -1.42
C PHE A 24 -17.10 26.14 -0.57
N ARG A 25 -17.38 25.88 0.69
CA ARG A 25 -17.77 26.93 1.65
C ARG A 25 -16.57 27.55 2.36
N GLY A 26 -15.42 27.61 1.73
CA GLY A 26 -14.24 28.26 2.32
C GLY A 26 -12.98 28.01 1.50
N ASN A 27 -12.11 28.98 1.51
CA ASN A 27 -10.84 28.98 0.79
C ASN A 27 -9.72 28.33 1.61
N PHE A 28 -10.05 27.74 2.77
CA PHE A 28 -9.10 27.11 3.66
C PHE A 28 -9.11 25.59 3.51
N GLY A 29 -7.94 25.01 3.37
CA GLY A 29 -7.75 23.57 3.37
C GLY A 29 -6.61 23.17 4.28
N SER A 30 -6.66 21.94 4.78
CA SER A 30 -5.56 21.35 5.55
C SER A 30 -5.42 19.86 5.32
N ASN A 31 -4.17 19.39 5.34
CA ASN A 31 -3.81 17.99 5.39
C ASN A 31 -3.03 17.75 6.69
N ASP A 32 -3.60 16.97 7.57
CA ASP A 32 -3.10 16.75 8.91
C ASP A 32 -2.64 15.31 9.10
N TYR A 33 -1.49 15.11 9.73
CA TYR A 33 -0.92 13.79 9.98
C TYR A 33 -0.45 13.69 11.44
N LEU A 34 -0.96 12.68 12.13
CA LEU A 34 -0.49 12.30 13.46
C LEU A 34 -0.06 10.83 13.43
N LYS A 35 1.20 10.57 13.76
CA LYS A 35 1.74 9.22 13.87
C LYS A 35 2.28 9.00 15.27
N VAL A 36 1.85 7.92 15.91
CA VAL A 36 2.32 7.47 17.22
C VAL A 36 2.75 6.02 17.09
N ASP A 37 4.01 5.73 17.40
CA ASP A 37 4.58 4.38 17.43
C ASP A 37 5.08 4.07 18.84
N TYR A 38 4.79 2.86 19.30
CA TYR A 38 5.29 2.29 20.54
C TYR A 38 6.12 1.06 20.23
N ASN A 39 7.33 0.99 20.78
CA ASN A 39 8.25 -0.13 20.57
C ASN A 39 8.80 -0.59 21.91
N THR A 40 8.76 -1.89 22.17
CA THR A 40 9.36 -2.52 23.34
C THR A 40 9.83 -3.94 23.04
N GLY A 41 11.14 -4.18 23.11
CA GLY A 41 11.74 -5.47 22.78
C GLY A 41 11.34 -5.95 21.37
N LYS A 42 10.64 -7.09 21.32
CA LYS A 42 10.15 -7.70 20.08
C LYS A 42 8.78 -7.18 19.62
N PHE A 43 8.10 -6.40 20.45
CA PHE A 43 6.76 -5.89 20.19
C PHE A 43 6.80 -4.45 19.69
N SER A 44 6.01 -4.16 18.66
CA SER A 44 5.72 -2.80 18.23
C SER A 44 4.23 -2.63 17.90
N ALA A 45 3.73 -1.43 18.10
CA ALA A 45 2.39 -1.05 17.72
C ALA A 45 2.36 0.41 17.29
N GLY A 46 1.50 0.75 16.36
CA GLY A 46 1.39 2.12 15.89
C GLY A 46 0.00 2.49 15.42
N VAL A 47 -0.28 3.79 15.50
CA VAL A 47 -1.48 4.43 14.97
C VAL A 47 -1.05 5.65 14.17
N HIS A 48 -1.56 5.76 12.96
CA HIS A 48 -1.39 6.92 12.10
C HIS A 48 -2.77 7.44 11.72
N VAL A 49 -3.04 8.69 12.05
CA VAL A 49 -4.27 9.41 11.72
C VAL A 49 -3.97 10.43 10.64
N GLU A 50 -4.74 10.38 9.58
CA GLU A 50 -4.72 11.34 8.48
C GLU A 50 -6.03 12.11 8.49
N GLY A 51 -5.96 13.43 8.44
CA GLY A 51 -7.11 14.32 8.35
C GLY A 51 -7.02 15.21 7.12
N TYR A 52 -8.12 15.36 6.41
CA TYR A 52 -8.18 16.15 5.19
C TYR A 52 -9.38 17.09 5.23
N LEU A 53 -9.13 18.38 5.03
CA LEU A 53 -10.16 19.41 5.01
C LEU A 53 -10.00 20.31 3.77
N PRO A 54 -10.99 20.46 2.94
CA PRO A 54 -12.24 19.71 2.85
C PRO A 54 -12.07 18.33 2.21
N GLY A 55 -10.87 17.95 1.83
CA GLY A 55 -10.46 16.69 1.26
C GLY A 55 -9.00 16.71 0.82
N LEU A 56 -8.48 15.64 0.27
CA LEU A 56 -7.09 15.51 -0.13
C LEU A 56 -6.80 16.37 -1.36
N TYR A 57 -6.02 17.45 -1.21
CA TYR A 57 -5.61 18.30 -2.32
C TYR A 57 -4.83 17.51 -3.38
N GLY A 58 -5.24 17.63 -4.64
CA GLY A 58 -4.64 16.90 -5.75
C GLY A 58 -5.15 15.48 -5.93
N TYR A 59 -6.02 15.00 -5.05
CA TYR A 59 -6.61 13.68 -5.11
C TYR A 59 -8.01 13.72 -5.69
N ASP A 60 -8.47 12.58 -6.26
CA ASP A 60 -9.66 12.42 -7.07
C ASP A 60 -10.78 13.43 -6.81
N PHE A 61 -10.90 14.36 -7.76
CA PHE A 61 -11.84 15.47 -7.75
C PHE A 61 -13.32 15.01 -7.75
N TYR A 62 -13.58 13.79 -8.25
CA TYR A 62 -14.93 13.30 -8.44
C TYR A 62 -15.56 12.79 -7.13
N GLU A 63 -14.84 12.03 -6.34
CA GLU A 63 -15.29 11.63 -5.00
C GLU A 63 -15.39 12.82 -4.05
N TYR A 64 -14.52 13.78 -4.24
CA TYR A 64 -14.44 15.01 -3.51
C TYR A 64 -15.72 15.85 -3.63
N GLN A 65 -16.32 15.91 -4.82
CA GLN A 65 -17.56 16.66 -5.06
C GLN A 65 -18.77 16.08 -4.31
N GLN A 66 -18.72 14.84 -3.89
CA GLN A 66 -19.82 14.20 -3.15
C GLN A 66 -19.76 14.42 -1.64
N ARG A 67 -18.66 14.93 -1.13
CA ARG A 67 -18.44 15.11 0.32
C ARG A 67 -18.61 16.57 0.70
N ASP A 68 -19.77 16.93 1.17
CA ASP A 68 -20.12 18.27 1.68
C ASP A 68 -19.07 18.89 2.61
N SER A 69 -17.92 19.38 2.12
CA SER A 69 -16.92 20.19 2.87
C SER A 69 -16.61 19.69 4.30
N LYS A 70 -16.70 18.38 4.56
CA LYS A 70 -16.49 17.78 5.88
C LYS A 70 -15.07 17.29 6.00
N LEU A 71 -14.53 17.43 7.21
CA LEU A 71 -13.27 16.80 7.57
C LEU A 71 -13.37 15.28 7.33
N THR A 72 -12.50 14.76 6.50
CA THR A 72 -12.33 13.32 6.32
C THR A 72 -11.14 12.86 7.12
N ALA A 73 -11.30 11.87 7.93
CA ALA A 73 -10.21 11.24 8.67
C ALA A 73 -10.07 9.77 8.26
N PHE A 74 -8.83 9.33 8.09
CA PHE A 74 -8.48 7.94 7.87
C PHE A 74 -7.46 7.49 8.91
N ILE A 75 -7.64 6.27 9.41
CA ILE A 75 -6.78 5.72 10.46
C ILE A 75 -6.15 4.43 9.96
N THR A 76 -4.81 4.41 9.94
CA THR A 76 -4.01 3.20 9.80
C THR A 76 -3.48 2.79 11.18
N LYS A 77 -3.43 1.51 11.45
CA LYS A 77 -2.98 0.95 12.72
C LYS A 77 -2.35 -0.41 12.54
N TYR A 78 -1.40 -0.73 13.38
CA TYR A 78 -0.77 -2.05 13.37
C TYR A 78 -0.33 -2.49 14.75
N VAL A 79 -0.19 -3.79 14.90
CA VAL A 79 0.59 -4.47 15.93
C VAL A 79 1.53 -5.45 15.26
N GLN A 80 2.75 -5.59 15.79
CA GLN A 80 3.78 -6.40 15.20
C GLN A 80 4.62 -7.06 16.28
N TRP A 81 4.96 -8.32 16.05
CA TRP A 81 5.94 -9.06 16.82
C TRP A 81 7.06 -9.50 15.88
N GLU A 82 8.31 -9.18 16.23
CA GLU A 82 9.50 -9.59 15.46
C GLU A 82 10.50 -10.28 16.35
N ASP A 83 10.91 -11.46 15.93
CA ASP A 83 12.02 -12.20 16.52
C ASP A 83 13.18 -12.28 15.50
N GLN A 84 14.30 -12.92 15.87
CA GLN A 84 15.49 -13.03 15.02
C GLN A 84 15.19 -13.61 13.64
N ASN A 85 14.36 -14.64 13.59
CA ASN A 85 14.11 -15.40 12.37
C ASN A 85 12.68 -15.31 11.84
N TRP A 86 11.76 -14.71 12.57
CA TRP A 86 10.36 -14.63 12.15
C TRP A 86 9.66 -13.40 12.67
N GLY A 87 8.59 -13.04 12.02
CA GLY A 87 7.74 -11.95 12.48
C GLY A 87 6.33 -12.07 11.96
N VAL A 88 5.43 -11.46 12.72
CA VAL A 88 4.00 -11.36 12.38
C VAL A 88 3.56 -9.90 12.56
N ARG A 89 2.84 -9.37 11.58
CA ARG A 89 2.20 -8.06 11.64
C ARG A 89 0.72 -8.20 11.34
N LEU A 90 -0.11 -7.58 12.17
CA LEU A 90 -1.55 -7.47 12.00
C LEU A 90 -1.92 -5.99 11.87
N GLY A 91 -2.86 -5.68 11.00
CA GLY A 91 -3.32 -4.33 10.74
C GLY A 91 -2.84 -3.83 9.38
N ASP A 92 -2.38 -2.58 9.32
CA ASP A 92 -1.96 -1.98 8.06
C ASP A 92 -0.51 -2.36 7.72
N ILE A 93 -0.31 -2.84 6.50
CA ILE A 93 0.93 -3.42 6.00
C ILE A 93 1.43 -2.60 4.82
N TYR A 94 2.71 -2.21 4.88
CA TYR A 94 3.49 -1.72 3.76
C TYR A 94 4.57 -2.75 3.47
N ASP A 95 4.52 -3.36 2.31
CA ASP A 95 5.43 -4.43 1.91
C ASP A 95 5.50 -4.58 0.39
N GLN A 96 6.48 -5.33 -0.08
CA GLN A 96 6.60 -5.71 -1.47
C GLN A 96 7.12 -7.13 -1.62
N PHE A 97 6.83 -7.77 -2.75
CA PHE A 97 7.39 -9.05 -3.15
C PHE A 97 8.48 -8.85 -4.19
N GLY A 98 9.65 -9.43 -3.94
CA GLY A 98 10.82 -9.28 -4.79
C GLY A 98 11.10 -7.80 -5.13
N ASN A 99 11.13 -7.46 -6.42
CA ASN A 99 11.33 -6.10 -6.91
C ASN A 99 10.04 -5.24 -6.94
N GLY A 100 8.92 -5.74 -6.43
CA GLY A 100 7.65 -5.03 -6.38
C GLY A 100 6.83 -5.07 -7.67
N LEU A 101 7.18 -5.93 -8.64
CA LEU A 101 6.51 -5.98 -9.94
C LEU A 101 5.03 -6.42 -9.83
N ILE A 102 4.74 -7.43 -9.00
CA ILE A 102 3.38 -7.97 -8.85
C ILE A 102 2.68 -7.55 -7.56
N PHE A 103 3.46 -7.13 -6.56
CA PHE A 103 2.91 -6.64 -5.30
C PHE A 103 3.83 -5.60 -4.66
N ARG A 104 3.26 -4.44 -4.40
CA ARG A 104 3.89 -3.37 -3.62
C ARG A 104 2.84 -2.51 -2.95
N THR A 105 2.99 -2.30 -1.64
CA THR A 105 2.21 -1.33 -0.86
C THR A 105 3.13 -0.34 -0.18
N TYR A 106 2.83 0.95 -0.31
CA TYR A 106 3.66 2.03 0.23
C TYR A 106 2.83 3.30 0.48
N GLU A 107 3.41 4.23 1.20
CA GLU A 107 2.91 5.58 1.38
C GLU A 107 3.89 6.57 0.71
N ASP A 108 3.35 7.48 -0.09
CA ASP A 108 4.06 8.64 -0.62
C ASP A 108 3.21 9.89 -0.37
N ARG A 109 3.60 10.66 0.62
CA ARG A 109 2.86 11.87 1.03
C ARG A 109 2.97 12.99 0.02
N ALA A 110 4.05 13.06 -0.75
CA ALA A 110 4.22 14.08 -1.79
C ALA A 110 3.25 13.85 -2.96
N LEU A 111 2.95 12.58 -3.25
CA LEU A 111 1.98 12.18 -4.25
C LEU A 111 0.57 11.98 -3.69
N ALA A 112 0.36 12.23 -2.39
CA ALA A 112 -0.88 11.93 -1.69
C ALA A 112 -1.37 10.48 -1.91
N PHE A 113 -0.43 9.54 -2.02
CA PHE A 113 -0.68 8.15 -2.33
C PHE A 113 -0.43 7.25 -1.11
N ASN A 114 -1.40 6.39 -0.80
CA ASN A 114 -1.28 5.39 0.25
C ASN A 114 -2.16 4.19 -0.08
N ASN A 115 -1.54 3.05 -0.39
CA ASN A 115 -2.23 1.80 -0.72
C ASN A 115 -2.00 0.70 0.33
N ALA A 116 -1.85 1.06 1.60
CA ALA A 116 -1.69 0.11 2.70
C ALA A 116 -2.66 -1.08 2.61
N LEU A 117 -2.17 -2.27 2.91
CA LEU A 117 -2.98 -3.49 2.96
C LEU A 117 -3.42 -3.74 4.41
N ALA A 118 -4.71 -3.66 4.70
CA ALA A 118 -5.23 -4.01 6.02
C ALA A 118 -5.45 -5.51 6.14
N GLY A 119 -4.64 -6.17 6.95
CA GLY A 119 -4.67 -7.62 7.04
C GLY A 119 -3.63 -8.21 7.97
N ALA A 120 -3.02 -9.30 7.54
CA ALA A 120 -1.98 -10.01 8.25
C ALA A 120 -0.80 -10.31 7.33
N ARG A 121 0.41 -10.21 7.87
CA ARG A 121 1.67 -10.63 7.24
C ARG A 121 2.45 -11.49 8.22
N ALA A 122 3.06 -12.55 7.74
CA ALA A 122 4.05 -13.32 8.47
C ALA A 122 5.25 -13.61 7.58
N TYR A 123 6.43 -13.72 8.19
CA TYR A 123 7.62 -14.14 7.49
C TYR A 123 8.45 -15.07 8.36
N TYR A 124 9.26 -15.90 7.72
CA TYR A 124 10.26 -16.75 8.35
C TYR A 124 11.56 -16.78 7.55
N ASN A 125 12.67 -16.63 8.24
CA ASN A 125 14.03 -16.69 7.70
C ASN A 125 14.72 -17.93 8.22
N PHE A 126 15.03 -18.88 7.34
CA PHE A 126 15.79 -20.09 7.64
C PHE A 126 17.29 -19.83 7.48
N ASN A 127 17.95 -19.34 8.53
CA ASN A 127 19.39 -19.09 8.57
C ASN A 127 19.94 -18.27 7.40
N ASN A 128 19.16 -17.32 6.90
CA ASN A 128 19.44 -16.53 5.69
C ASN A 128 19.53 -17.32 4.37
N LEU A 129 19.31 -18.64 4.42
CA LEU A 129 19.32 -19.49 3.23
C LEU A 129 18.01 -19.42 2.47
N VAL A 130 16.90 -19.43 3.22
CA VAL A 130 15.55 -19.38 2.66
C VAL A 130 14.72 -18.38 3.42
N ASN A 131 14.11 -17.44 2.70
CA ASN A 131 13.14 -16.50 3.24
C ASN A 131 11.76 -16.79 2.66
N VAL A 132 10.77 -16.91 3.52
CA VAL A 132 9.36 -17.09 3.15
C VAL A 132 8.56 -15.95 3.74
N LYS A 133 7.71 -15.33 2.95
CA LYS A 133 6.78 -14.30 3.38
C LYS A 133 5.38 -14.64 2.86
N VAL A 134 4.38 -14.44 3.69
CA VAL A 134 2.97 -14.58 3.31
C VAL A 134 2.18 -13.39 3.83
N LEU A 135 1.17 -12.99 3.09
CA LEU A 135 0.28 -11.94 3.52
C LEU A 135 -1.13 -12.13 2.93
N ALA A 136 -2.11 -11.54 3.61
CA ALA A 136 -3.46 -11.39 3.10
C ALA A 136 -4.13 -10.16 3.71
N GLY A 137 -4.94 -9.46 2.93
CA GLY A 137 -5.68 -8.29 3.43
C GLY A 137 -6.45 -7.54 2.35
N ALA A 138 -7.15 -6.50 2.79
CA ALA A 138 -7.90 -5.60 1.95
C ALA A 138 -7.08 -4.34 1.66
N PRO A 139 -6.85 -3.95 0.39
CA PRO A 139 -6.10 -2.76 0.06
C PRO A 139 -6.89 -1.49 0.42
N ARG A 140 -6.16 -0.46 0.81
CA ARG A 140 -6.69 0.89 0.87
C ARG A 140 -6.88 1.42 -0.55
N LEU A 141 -8.00 2.05 -0.77
CA LEU A 141 -8.29 2.82 -1.96
C LEU A 141 -8.68 4.23 -1.52
N TYR A 142 -7.76 5.18 -1.72
CA TYR A 142 -7.91 6.56 -1.23
C TYR A 142 -8.10 6.59 0.32
N ASP A 143 -9.24 7.06 0.79
CA ASP A 143 -9.62 7.18 2.19
C ASP A 143 -10.59 6.06 2.66
N VAL A 144 -10.79 5.03 1.83
CA VAL A 144 -11.66 3.89 2.15
C VAL A 144 -10.91 2.56 2.04
N ARG A 145 -11.42 1.55 2.73
CA ARG A 145 -10.97 0.17 2.52
C ARG A 145 -11.73 -0.44 1.35
N SER A 146 -10.99 -1.01 0.42
CA SER A 146 -11.58 -1.78 -0.66
C SER A 146 -12.27 -3.04 -0.12
N LYS A 147 -13.33 -3.49 -0.80
CA LYS A 147 -13.94 -4.80 -0.54
C LYS A 147 -13.16 -5.96 -1.18
N ASN A 148 -12.12 -5.64 -1.93
CA ASN A 148 -11.25 -6.60 -2.59
C ASN A 148 -10.34 -7.27 -1.55
N LEU A 149 -10.01 -8.52 -1.78
CA LEU A 149 -9.04 -9.27 -0.99
C LEU A 149 -7.80 -9.55 -1.85
N ILE A 150 -6.64 -9.27 -1.29
CA ILE A 150 -5.34 -9.64 -1.87
C ILE A 150 -4.68 -10.63 -0.92
N TRP A 151 -4.06 -11.67 -1.45
CA TRP A 151 -3.23 -12.60 -0.71
C TRP A 151 -2.02 -12.99 -1.56
N GLY A 152 -0.95 -13.41 -0.91
CA GLY A 152 0.23 -13.82 -1.65
C GLY A 152 1.30 -14.43 -0.78
N ALA A 153 2.27 -14.99 -1.49
CA ALA A 153 3.49 -15.56 -0.92
C ALA A 153 4.70 -15.14 -1.73
N ASP A 154 5.81 -14.95 -1.04
CA ASP A 154 7.12 -14.61 -1.60
C ASP A 154 8.16 -15.54 -1.02
N LEU A 155 8.99 -16.13 -1.87
CA LEU A 155 10.05 -17.06 -1.53
C LEU A 155 11.37 -16.58 -2.13
N SER A 156 12.41 -16.50 -1.32
CA SER A 156 13.77 -16.22 -1.75
C SER A 156 14.71 -17.31 -1.24
N VAL A 157 15.58 -17.81 -2.11
CA VAL A 157 16.53 -18.88 -1.80
C VAL A 157 17.93 -18.43 -2.22
N SER A 158 18.89 -18.44 -1.28
CA SER A 158 20.29 -18.19 -1.56
C SER A 158 20.99 -19.50 -1.96
N ILE A 159 21.22 -19.68 -3.25
CA ILE A 159 21.84 -20.88 -3.80
C ILE A 159 23.32 -20.93 -3.42
N SER A 160 24.04 -19.79 -3.53
CA SER A 160 25.46 -19.69 -3.19
C SER A 160 25.74 -20.11 -1.77
N ASP A 161 24.92 -19.70 -0.81
CA ASP A 161 25.08 -20.04 0.60
C ASP A 161 24.81 -21.54 0.86
N ILE A 162 23.83 -22.11 0.15
CA ILE A 162 23.49 -23.55 0.25
C ILE A 162 24.65 -24.42 -0.24
N ILE A 163 25.28 -24.04 -1.36
CA ILE A 163 26.40 -24.85 -1.95
C ILE A 163 27.77 -24.43 -1.43
N GLY A 164 27.86 -23.41 -0.57
CA GLY A 164 29.13 -22.92 -0.01
C GLY A 164 30.02 -22.20 -1.06
N TRP A 165 29.40 -21.54 -2.04
CA TRP A 165 30.15 -20.75 -3.04
C TRP A 165 30.31 -19.31 -2.58
N TYR A 166 31.53 -18.91 -2.24
CA TYR A 166 31.84 -17.60 -1.63
C TYR A 166 32.39 -16.56 -2.63
N ASP A 167 32.73 -16.98 -3.86
CA ASP A 167 33.29 -16.08 -4.89
C ASP A 167 32.21 -15.27 -5.60
N GLY A 168 30.97 -15.45 -5.21
CA GLY A 168 29.83 -14.73 -5.78
C GLY A 168 28.57 -14.95 -4.98
N MET A 169 27.48 -14.39 -5.50
CA MET A 169 26.14 -14.56 -4.96
C MET A 169 25.17 -15.02 -6.06
N VAL A 170 24.48 -16.12 -5.80
CA VAL A 170 23.36 -16.58 -6.63
C VAL A 170 22.15 -16.77 -5.75
N SER A 171 21.07 -16.09 -6.11
CA SER A 171 19.76 -16.25 -5.46
C SER A 171 18.65 -16.40 -6.46
N VAL A 172 17.61 -17.13 -6.08
CA VAL A 172 16.38 -17.31 -6.86
C VAL A 172 15.19 -16.86 -6.01
N GLU A 173 14.29 -16.15 -6.62
CA GLU A 173 13.08 -15.67 -5.96
C GLU A 173 11.85 -16.03 -6.78
N GLY A 174 10.77 -16.36 -6.09
CA GLY A 174 9.47 -16.63 -6.69
C GLY A 174 8.37 -15.99 -5.86
N SER A 175 7.44 -15.32 -6.52
CA SER A 175 6.31 -14.69 -5.84
C SER A 175 5.00 -15.03 -6.53
N TYR A 176 3.96 -15.17 -5.72
CA TYR A 176 2.58 -15.39 -6.15
C TYR A 176 1.68 -14.37 -5.47
N VAL A 177 0.74 -13.80 -6.24
CA VAL A 177 -0.32 -12.92 -5.72
C VAL A 177 -1.65 -13.30 -6.34
N GLY A 178 -2.64 -13.55 -5.48
CA GLY A 178 -4.04 -13.67 -5.84
C GLY A 178 -4.80 -12.43 -5.42
N ARG A 179 -5.73 -11.97 -6.25
CA ARG A 179 -6.63 -10.86 -5.96
C ARG A 179 -8.05 -11.28 -6.29
N ARG A 180 -8.94 -11.18 -5.31
CA ARG A 180 -10.37 -11.29 -5.52
C ARG A 180 -10.96 -9.90 -5.66
N GLN A 181 -11.60 -9.62 -6.77
CA GLN A 181 -12.21 -8.35 -7.09
C GLN A 181 -13.74 -8.49 -7.02
N LYS A 182 -14.40 -7.59 -6.29
CA LYS A 182 -15.85 -7.51 -6.20
C LYS A 182 -16.31 -6.10 -6.58
N GLY A 183 -17.30 -6.00 -7.46
CA GLY A 183 -17.99 -4.75 -7.77
C GLY A 183 -17.74 -4.23 -9.18
N ILE A 184 -17.93 -2.95 -9.39
CA ILE A 184 -18.02 -2.20 -10.68
C ILE A 184 -16.97 -2.57 -11.75
N ALA A 185 -15.88 -3.20 -11.38
CA ALA A 185 -14.85 -3.62 -12.32
C ALA A 185 -15.27 -4.85 -13.17
N ASP A 186 -16.27 -5.59 -12.74
CA ASP A 186 -16.64 -6.85 -13.39
C ASP A 186 -17.13 -6.60 -14.82
N ASP A 187 -18.05 -5.65 -15.01
CA ASP A 187 -18.59 -5.33 -16.33
C ASP A 187 -17.54 -4.69 -17.24
N PHE A 188 -16.69 -3.84 -16.71
CA PHE A 188 -15.64 -3.18 -17.48
C PHE A 188 -14.53 -4.14 -17.87
N MET A 189 -14.06 -4.99 -16.97
CA MET A 189 -13.04 -5.99 -17.26
C MET A 189 -13.58 -7.08 -18.19
N LEU A 190 -14.83 -7.50 -18.01
CA LEU A 190 -15.49 -8.45 -18.91
C LEU A 190 -15.57 -7.88 -20.33
N SER A 191 -15.90 -6.59 -20.48
CA SER A 191 -15.98 -5.92 -21.78
C SER A 191 -14.63 -5.81 -22.50
N LEU A 192 -13.52 -5.67 -21.73
CA LEU A 192 -12.17 -5.53 -22.27
C LEU A 192 -11.48 -6.87 -22.55
N THR A 193 -11.67 -7.85 -21.69
CA THR A 193 -10.89 -9.10 -21.71
C THR A 193 -11.70 -10.32 -22.12
N GLY A 194 -13.03 -10.24 -22.07
CA GLY A 194 -13.90 -11.38 -22.26
C GLY A 194 -13.79 -12.46 -21.18
N VAL A 195 -13.10 -12.17 -20.08
CA VAL A 195 -12.85 -13.11 -18.98
C VAL A 195 -13.70 -12.71 -17.78
N ASP A 196 -14.69 -13.52 -17.49
CA ASP A 196 -15.49 -13.44 -16.26
C ASP A 196 -14.76 -14.19 -15.14
N SER A 197 -13.87 -13.48 -14.45
CA SER A 197 -13.11 -14.05 -13.34
C SER A 197 -13.02 -13.06 -12.17
N ASP A 198 -13.65 -13.42 -11.09
CA ASP A 198 -13.53 -12.73 -9.79
C ASP A 198 -12.12 -12.81 -9.20
N ILE A 199 -11.27 -13.69 -9.70
CA ILE A 199 -9.95 -13.97 -9.17
C ILE A 199 -8.88 -13.75 -10.23
N LEU A 200 -7.98 -12.83 -9.97
CA LEU A 200 -6.77 -12.61 -10.76
C LEU A 200 -5.59 -13.24 -10.05
N ASN A 201 -4.78 -13.99 -10.79
CA ASN A 201 -3.57 -14.62 -10.27
C ASN A 201 -2.36 -14.09 -11.03
N MET A 202 -1.30 -13.72 -10.29
CA MET A 202 -0.06 -13.21 -10.83
C MET A 202 1.10 -14.00 -10.23
N VAL A 203 2.08 -14.32 -11.06
CA VAL A 203 3.31 -15.00 -10.65
C VAL A 203 4.50 -14.22 -11.18
N SER A 204 5.56 -14.11 -10.40
CA SER A 204 6.84 -13.58 -10.86
C SER A 204 7.98 -14.47 -10.37
N GLY A 205 9.04 -14.51 -11.18
CA GLY A 205 10.30 -15.16 -10.83
C GLY A 205 11.48 -14.24 -11.12
N ARG A 206 12.52 -14.32 -10.30
CA ARG A 206 13.76 -13.56 -10.47
C ARG A 206 14.95 -14.44 -10.10
N ALA A 207 16.03 -14.31 -10.86
CA ALA A 207 17.34 -14.84 -10.51
C ALA A 207 18.33 -13.69 -10.45
N ASN A 208 19.14 -13.65 -9.39
CA ASN A 208 20.22 -12.68 -9.24
C ASN A 208 21.54 -13.45 -9.24
N VAL A 209 22.48 -12.95 -10.01
CA VAL A 209 23.85 -13.49 -10.08
C VAL A 209 24.82 -12.33 -9.96
N GLU A 210 25.68 -12.39 -8.96
CA GLU A 210 26.78 -11.43 -8.78
C GLU A 210 28.07 -12.23 -8.63
N TYR A 211 29.10 -11.85 -9.36
CA TYR A 211 30.42 -12.43 -9.29
C TYR A 211 31.40 -11.40 -8.71
N LYS A 212 32.16 -11.82 -7.69
CA LYS A 212 33.23 -11.01 -7.09
C LYS A 212 34.53 -11.41 -7.78
N GLY A 213 34.83 -10.75 -8.90
CA GLY A 213 36.09 -10.92 -9.60
C GLY A 213 37.26 -10.21 -8.95
#